data_b17377c66485a59fe0cad2fd8d15aad7
#
_entry.id   b17377c66485a59fe0cad2fd8d15aad7
#
_cell.length_a   1.000
_cell.length_b   1.000
_cell.length_c   1.000
_cell.angle_alpha   90.00
_cell.angle_beta   90.00
_cell.angle_gamma   90.00
#
_symmetry.space_group_name_H-M   'P 1'
#
loop_
_entity.id
_entity.type
_entity.pdbx_description
1 polymer ?
#
loop_
_entity_poly.entity_id
_entity_poly.type
_entity_poly.pdbx_seq_one_letter_code
_entity_poly.pdbx_strand_id
1 'polypeptide(L)'
;GGHGPARFFRRRPRMGDENCGRVFAVGIVAPRGTFDIMPDDAGLWQFVEGLVRRTFERCGYREIRTPMFEHTELFERGVGSTTDIVEKEMYTFKDRGGRLITLRPEGKAPAVRAFVEHGLAGRPLPAKLYYMGPMFRYERPQAGRYRQFHQFGMEVIGAAGPEADAEVIAMPLEIFRAMGIQDVVVNLNSIGCPVCKPAYRERLRDAYAPVLDRLCTSCKSRYDRNPLRLLDCKSEECRAALPEPP
;
A
#
# COMPACT_ATOMS: atom_id res chain seq x y z
N GLY A 1 24.23 31.77 -9.08
CA GLY A 1 24.56 30.56 -9.77
C GLY A 1 23.59 29.48 -9.38
N GLY A 2 22.46 29.31 -10.12
CA GLY A 2 21.43 28.34 -9.81
C GLY A 2 21.79 26.97 -10.40
N HIS A 3 21.84 25.96 -9.56
CA HIS A 3 21.79 24.57 -9.97
C HIS A 3 20.42 23.99 -9.60
N GLY A 4 19.53 23.93 -10.60
CA GLY A 4 18.23 23.32 -10.47
C GLY A 4 18.32 21.77 -10.35
N PRO A 5 17.35 21.11 -9.65
CA PRO A 5 17.36 19.67 -9.36
C PRO A 5 16.96 18.75 -10.55
N ALA A 6 16.96 19.23 -11.79
CA ALA A 6 16.38 18.54 -12.95
C ALA A 6 17.27 17.51 -13.66
N ARG A 7 18.31 16.96 -13.05
CA ARG A 7 19.21 16.00 -13.72
C ARG A 7 19.33 14.60 -13.09
N PHE A 8 18.48 14.22 -12.16
CA PHE A 8 18.63 12.93 -11.46
C PHE A 8 17.91 11.72 -12.09
N PHE A 9 17.08 11.91 -13.11
CA PHE A 9 16.55 10.79 -13.88
C PHE A 9 17.43 10.43 -15.08
N ARG A 10 18.65 9.98 -14.83
CA ARG A 10 19.45 9.34 -15.87
C ARG A 10 18.96 7.90 -16.07
N ARG A 11 18.69 7.59 -17.33
CA ARG A 11 18.33 6.26 -17.86
C ARG A 11 19.24 5.18 -17.27
N ARG A 12 18.63 4.05 -16.88
CA ARG A 12 19.35 2.81 -16.56
C ARG A 12 20.36 2.53 -17.67
N PRO A 13 21.61 2.12 -17.34
CA PRO A 13 22.55 1.62 -18.33
C PRO A 13 21.94 0.37 -18.98
N ARG A 14 22.01 0.28 -20.29
CA ARG A 14 21.69 -0.93 -21.04
C ARG A 14 22.74 -1.98 -20.65
N MET A 15 22.31 -3.21 -20.38
CA MET A 15 23.21 -4.36 -20.29
C MET A 15 24.00 -4.46 -21.61
N GLY A 16 25.31 -4.33 -21.51
CA GLY A 16 26.25 -4.49 -22.63
C GLY A 16 27.51 -3.64 -22.46
N ASP A 17 28.33 -3.95 -21.46
CA ASP A 17 29.77 -3.68 -21.51
C ASP A 17 30.51 -4.90 -20.95
N GLU A 18 31.04 -5.68 -21.86
CA GLU A 18 32.01 -6.74 -21.60
C GLU A 18 33.32 -6.13 -21.11
N ASN A 19 33.66 -6.34 -19.86
CA ASN A 19 34.97 -6.52 -19.28
C ASN A 19 35.01 -6.07 -17.80
N CYS A 20 34.55 -6.92 -16.92
CA CYS A 20 35.10 -6.96 -15.57
C CYS A 20 35.27 -8.43 -15.16
N GLY A 21 36.49 -8.74 -14.73
CA GLY A 21 37.05 -10.06 -14.57
C GLY A 21 36.11 -11.09 -13.92
N ARG A 22 36.26 -12.33 -14.37
CA ARG A 22 35.66 -13.56 -13.82
C ARG A 22 35.73 -13.58 -12.30
N VAL A 23 34.64 -13.24 -11.66
CA VAL A 23 34.41 -13.55 -10.24
C VAL A 23 33.02 -14.17 -10.16
N PHE A 24 33.01 -15.49 -9.98
CA PHE A 24 31.89 -16.34 -9.59
C PHE A 24 30.59 -16.14 -10.40
N ALA A 25 30.38 -17.03 -11.37
CA ALA A 25 29.05 -17.31 -11.89
C ALA A 25 28.21 -17.91 -10.74
N VAL A 26 27.71 -17.05 -9.86
CA VAL A 26 26.69 -17.45 -8.90
C VAL A 26 25.43 -17.63 -9.72
N GLY A 27 25.03 -18.88 -9.99
CA GLY A 27 23.79 -19.21 -10.70
C GLY A 27 22.53 -18.82 -9.93
N ILE A 28 22.68 -18.08 -8.82
CA ILE A 28 21.61 -17.60 -7.94
C ILE A 28 21.50 -16.09 -8.14
N VAL A 29 20.29 -15.64 -8.52
CA VAL A 29 19.95 -14.23 -8.70
C VAL A 29 18.84 -13.84 -7.74
N ALA A 30 18.64 -12.55 -7.53
CA ALA A 30 17.54 -12.04 -6.72
C ALA A 30 16.18 -12.61 -7.19
N PRO A 31 15.28 -12.98 -6.27
CA PRO A 31 13.96 -13.49 -6.62
C PRO A 31 13.19 -12.53 -7.52
N ARG A 32 12.41 -13.08 -8.45
CA ARG A 32 11.62 -12.28 -9.38
C ARG A 32 10.72 -11.29 -8.65
N GLY A 33 10.82 -10.01 -8.99
CA GLY A 33 10.04 -8.93 -8.38
C GLY A 33 10.69 -8.35 -7.12
N THR A 34 11.96 -8.67 -6.90
CA THR A 34 12.82 -8.02 -5.90
C THR A 34 14.03 -7.40 -6.60
N PHE A 35 14.74 -6.53 -5.91
CA PHE A 35 15.99 -5.94 -6.38
C PHE A 35 16.86 -5.53 -5.19
N ASP A 36 18.15 -5.44 -5.42
CA ASP A 36 19.10 -4.91 -4.47
C ASP A 36 19.19 -3.38 -4.58
N ILE A 37 19.30 -2.70 -3.46
CA ILE A 37 19.63 -1.27 -3.41
C ILE A 37 21.15 -1.18 -3.37
N MET A 38 21.75 -0.90 -4.51
CA MET A 38 23.20 -0.82 -4.64
C MET A 38 23.76 0.49 -4.05
N PRO A 39 25.07 0.55 -3.74
CA PRO A 39 25.68 1.75 -3.17
C PRO A 39 25.41 3.05 -3.97
N ASP A 40 25.34 2.97 -5.29
CA ASP A 40 25.06 4.11 -6.15
C ASP A 40 23.64 4.67 -5.98
N ASP A 41 22.69 3.82 -5.60
CA ASP A 41 21.29 4.19 -5.36
C ASP A 41 21.01 4.50 -3.88
N ALA A 42 21.83 3.95 -2.96
CA ALA A 42 21.59 4.04 -1.51
C ALA A 42 21.49 5.47 -0.99
N GLY A 43 22.28 6.40 -1.57
CA GLY A 43 22.21 7.81 -1.20
C GLY A 43 20.86 8.46 -1.48
N LEU A 44 20.21 8.10 -2.59
CA LEU A 44 18.85 8.57 -2.91
C LEU A 44 17.81 7.98 -1.94
N TRP A 45 17.93 6.72 -1.61
CA TRP A 45 17.07 6.07 -0.62
C TRP A 45 17.17 6.76 0.75
N GLN A 46 18.39 6.98 1.24
CA GLN A 46 18.65 7.67 2.52
C GLN A 46 18.10 9.10 2.51
N PHE A 47 18.23 9.81 1.39
CA PHE A 47 17.65 11.16 1.25
C PHE A 47 16.13 11.13 1.40
N VAL A 48 15.44 10.23 0.67
CA VAL A 48 13.97 10.09 0.72
C VAL A 48 13.52 9.68 2.13
N GLU A 49 14.15 8.67 2.70
CA GLU A 49 13.83 8.21 4.06
C GLU A 49 14.05 9.31 5.10
N GLY A 50 15.16 10.04 4.99
CA GLY A 50 15.45 11.17 5.87
C GLY A 50 14.46 12.31 5.74
N LEU A 51 13.99 12.61 4.52
CA LEU A 51 12.97 13.61 4.27
C LEU A 51 11.62 13.21 4.89
N VAL A 52 11.18 11.99 4.64
CA VAL A 52 9.93 11.42 5.19
C VAL A 52 9.97 11.48 6.73
N ARG A 53 11.05 10.99 7.33
CA ARG A 53 11.25 11.02 8.79
C ARG A 53 11.10 12.42 9.35
N ARG A 54 11.87 13.38 8.84
CA ARG A 54 11.82 14.78 9.31
C ARG A 54 10.44 15.41 9.17
N THR A 55 9.72 15.10 8.09
CA THR A 55 8.37 15.63 7.88
C THR A 55 7.39 15.08 8.92
N PHE A 56 7.41 13.79 9.19
CA PHE A 56 6.57 13.19 10.22
C PHE A 56 6.90 13.70 11.62
N GLU A 57 8.18 13.76 11.99
CA GLU A 57 8.62 14.19 13.31
C GLU A 57 8.27 15.66 13.58
N ARG A 58 8.36 16.54 12.57
CA ARG A 58 7.93 17.95 12.66
C ARG A 58 6.42 18.08 12.97
N CYS A 59 5.60 17.14 12.52
CA CYS A 59 4.16 17.11 12.77
C CYS A 59 3.80 16.30 14.03
N GLY A 60 4.80 15.93 14.86
CA GLY A 60 4.60 15.24 16.13
C GLY A 60 4.35 13.73 16.02
N TYR A 61 4.59 13.14 14.85
CA TYR A 61 4.53 11.70 14.72
C TYR A 61 5.76 11.01 15.29
N ARG A 62 5.57 9.83 15.85
CA ARG A 62 6.64 9.02 16.42
C ARG A 62 6.79 7.73 15.62
N GLU A 63 8.04 7.34 15.37
CA GLU A 63 8.32 6.10 14.63
C GLU A 63 7.88 4.88 15.41
N ILE A 64 7.21 3.95 14.71
CA ILE A 64 6.96 2.59 15.18
C ILE A 64 7.56 1.61 14.18
N ARG A 65 8.26 0.61 14.69
CA ARG A 65 8.80 -0.50 13.88
C ARG A 65 8.17 -1.79 14.31
N THR A 66 7.42 -2.40 13.42
CA THR A 66 6.76 -3.68 13.64
C THR A 66 7.52 -4.81 12.96
N PRO A 67 7.34 -6.07 13.37
CA PRO A 67 7.91 -7.21 12.69
C PRO A 67 7.57 -7.25 11.19
N MET A 68 8.44 -7.86 10.39
CA MET A 68 8.19 -8.04 8.94
C MET A 68 7.20 -9.16 8.65
N PHE A 69 6.89 -9.99 9.63
CA PHE A 69 5.90 -11.06 9.54
C PHE A 69 4.99 -11.05 10.76
N GLU A 70 3.75 -11.42 10.57
CA GLU A 70 2.70 -11.43 11.57
C GLU A 70 1.84 -12.70 11.44
N HIS A 71 0.97 -12.98 12.40
CA HIS A 71 -0.05 -13.99 12.24
C HIS A 71 -0.98 -13.63 11.08
N THR A 72 -1.29 -14.59 10.23
CA THR A 72 -2.09 -14.40 9.01
C THR A 72 -3.45 -13.75 9.31
N GLU A 73 -4.09 -14.16 10.41
CA GLU A 73 -5.41 -13.64 10.82
C GLU A 73 -5.42 -12.13 11.09
N LEU A 74 -4.26 -11.52 11.41
CA LEU A 74 -4.19 -10.08 11.57
C LEU A 74 -4.55 -9.35 10.28
N PHE A 75 -4.05 -9.84 9.14
CA PHE A 75 -4.32 -9.23 7.84
C PHE A 75 -5.71 -9.58 7.32
N GLU A 76 -6.20 -10.79 7.57
CA GLU A 76 -7.57 -11.19 7.24
C GLU A 76 -8.61 -10.30 7.91
N ARG A 77 -8.40 -9.93 9.16
CA ARG A 77 -9.25 -9.00 9.92
C ARG A 77 -9.02 -7.54 9.54
N GLY A 78 -7.77 -7.13 9.44
CA GLY A 78 -7.40 -5.71 9.30
C GLY A 78 -7.55 -5.16 7.88
N VAL A 79 -7.22 -5.96 6.86
CA VAL A 79 -7.31 -5.58 5.44
C VAL A 79 -8.67 -5.96 4.85
N GLY A 80 -9.26 -7.03 5.36
CA GLY A 80 -10.54 -7.58 4.91
C GLY A 80 -10.36 -8.81 4.01
N SER A 81 -11.05 -9.90 4.39
CA SER A 81 -10.96 -11.20 3.75
C SER A 81 -11.35 -11.23 2.26
N THR A 82 -12.06 -10.20 1.79
CA THR A 82 -12.53 -10.08 0.39
C THR A 82 -11.65 -9.19 -0.49
N THR A 83 -10.49 -8.77 0.00
CA THR A 83 -9.54 -7.96 -0.78
C THR A 83 -8.62 -8.85 -1.61
N ASP A 84 -8.18 -8.37 -2.79
CA ASP A 84 -7.22 -9.11 -3.61
C ASP A 84 -5.90 -9.36 -2.87
N ILE A 85 -5.52 -8.44 -1.98
CA ILE A 85 -4.33 -8.57 -1.14
C ILE A 85 -4.43 -9.86 -0.30
N VAL A 86 -5.53 -10.04 0.42
CA VAL A 86 -5.72 -11.19 1.30
C VAL A 86 -5.97 -12.47 0.50
N GLU A 87 -6.76 -12.40 -0.58
CA GLU A 87 -7.12 -13.58 -1.36
C GLU A 87 -5.96 -14.14 -2.21
N LYS A 88 -5.04 -13.28 -2.71
CA LYS A 88 -4.11 -13.68 -3.79
C LYS A 88 -2.67 -13.19 -3.63
N GLU A 89 -2.43 -12.15 -2.83
CA GLU A 89 -1.16 -11.45 -2.86
C GLU A 89 -0.32 -11.61 -1.59
N MET A 90 -0.82 -12.29 -0.56
CA MET A 90 -0.06 -12.54 0.65
C MET A 90 0.98 -13.65 0.47
N TYR A 91 2.17 -13.44 1.03
CA TYR A 91 3.18 -14.48 1.23
C TYR A 91 2.92 -15.16 2.57
N THR A 92 2.16 -16.25 2.55
CA THR A 92 1.77 -17.00 3.74
C THR A 92 2.48 -18.35 3.78
N PHE A 93 3.00 -18.72 4.94
CA PHE A 93 3.66 -20.00 5.17
C PHE A 93 3.39 -20.50 6.60
N LYS A 94 3.63 -21.79 6.84
CA LYS A 94 3.59 -22.35 8.18
C LYS A 94 4.96 -22.28 8.83
N ASP A 95 5.01 -21.82 10.06
CA ASP A 95 6.23 -21.92 10.87
C ASP A 95 6.44 -23.36 11.35
N ARG A 96 7.56 -23.62 12.04
CA ARG A 96 7.86 -24.96 12.59
C ARG A 96 6.84 -25.41 13.63
N GLY A 97 6.13 -24.51 14.27
CA GLY A 97 5.06 -24.78 15.24
C GLY A 97 3.68 -24.98 14.57
N GLY A 98 3.61 -24.97 13.22
CA GLY A 98 2.38 -25.15 12.47
C GLY A 98 1.47 -23.91 12.37
N ARG A 99 1.91 -22.75 12.87
CA ARG A 99 1.15 -21.50 12.84
C ARG A 99 1.26 -20.86 11.46
N LEU A 100 0.15 -20.28 10.97
CA LEU A 100 0.15 -19.51 9.72
C LEU A 100 0.73 -18.12 9.97
N ILE A 101 1.80 -17.84 9.26
CA ILE A 101 2.56 -16.59 9.30
C ILE A 101 2.56 -15.96 7.90
N THR A 102 2.41 -14.64 7.85
CA THR A 102 2.38 -13.88 6.59
C THR A 102 3.40 -12.76 6.65
N LEU A 103 4.20 -12.60 5.58
CA LEU A 103 5.00 -11.39 5.38
C LEU A 103 4.06 -10.20 5.21
N ARG A 104 4.30 -9.11 5.94
CA ARG A 104 3.40 -7.95 5.97
C ARG A 104 3.17 -7.36 4.57
N PRO A 105 1.93 -7.36 4.05
CA PRO A 105 1.59 -6.76 2.76
C PRO A 105 1.37 -5.24 2.85
N GLU A 106 1.27 -4.71 4.06
CA GLU A 106 1.06 -3.30 4.40
C GLU A 106 1.44 -3.04 5.87
N GLY A 107 1.50 -1.78 6.30
CA GLY A 107 1.99 -1.42 7.63
C GLY A 107 0.92 -1.04 8.65
N LYS A 108 -0.33 -0.74 8.22
CA LYS A 108 -1.40 -0.27 9.11
C LYS A 108 -1.82 -1.33 10.13
N ALA A 109 -2.14 -2.54 9.69
CA ALA A 109 -2.60 -3.60 10.59
C ALA A 109 -1.56 -3.95 11.67
N PRO A 110 -0.24 -4.12 11.36
CA PRO A 110 0.79 -4.26 12.37
C PRO A 110 0.90 -3.07 13.34
N ALA A 111 0.77 -1.83 12.84
CA ALA A 111 0.84 -0.64 13.70
C ALA A 111 -0.35 -0.59 14.68
N VAL A 112 -1.56 -0.89 14.22
CA VAL A 112 -2.77 -0.96 15.07
C VAL A 112 -2.68 -2.11 16.07
N ARG A 113 -2.20 -3.30 15.66
CA ARG A 113 -1.96 -4.41 16.58
C ARG A 113 -0.98 -3.99 17.68
N ALA A 114 0.13 -3.37 17.32
CA ALA A 114 1.11 -2.92 18.31
C ALA A 114 0.53 -1.83 19.25
N PHE A 115 -0.28 -0.90 18.73
CA PHE A 115 -0.99 0.08 19.53
C PHE A 115 -1.87 -0.57 20.62
N VAL A 116 -2.63 -1.61 20.24
CA VAL A 116 -3.50 -2.34 21.17
C VAL A 116 -2.69 -3.19 22.14
N GLU A 117 -1.75 -4.00 21.65
CA GLU A 117 -0.93 -4.91 22.44
C GLU A 117 -0.12 -4.22 23.54
N HIS A 118 0.44 -3.04 23.22
CA HIS A 118 1.24 -2.26 24.16
C HIS A 118 0.42 -1.25 24.98
N GLY A 119 -0.91 -1.30 24.93
CA GLY A 119 -1.80 -0.48 25.74
C GLY A 119 -1.65 1.02 25.49
N LEU A 120 -1.31 1.43 24.26
CA LEU A 120 -1.08 2.85 23.95
C LEU A 120 -2.35 3.70 24.07
N ALA A 121 -3.54 3.07 24.09
CA ALA A 121 -4.80 3.75 24.37
C ALA A 121 -4.86 4.34 25.80
N GLY A 122 -4.07 3.82 26.74
CA GLY A 122 -3.92 4.38 28.09
C GLY A 122 -2.98 5.61 28.18
N ARG A 123 -2.39 6.05 27.07
CA ARG A 123 -1.54 7.24 26.98
C ARG A 123 -2.33 8.44 26.43
N PRO A 124 -1.81 9.67 26.55
CA PRO A 124 -2.46 10.82 25.96
C PRO A 124 -2.72 10.63 24.45
N LEU A 125 -3.94 10.92 24.04
CA LEU A 125 -4.39 10.90 22.65
C LEU A 125 -4.46 12.32 22.07
N PRO A 126 -4.36 12.49 20.73
CA PRO A 126 -4.23 11.45 19.72
C PRO A 126 -2.83 10.83 19.69
N ALA A 127 -2.76 9.51 19.47
CA ALA A 127 -1.50 8.85 19.16
C ALA A 127 -1.19 9.03 17.68
N LYS A 128 -0.08 9.68 17.37
CA LYS A 128 0.44 9.92 16.03
C LYS A 128 1.64 9.01 15.80
N LEU A 129 1.47 8.00 14.97
CA LEU A 129 2.49 6.99 14.67
C LEU A 129 2.85 7.03 13.19
N TYR A 130 4.11 6.84 12.85
CA TYR A 130 4.53 6.58 11.47
C TYR A 130 5.44 5.37 11.40
N TYR A 131 5.42 4.70 10.27
CA TYR A 131 6.30 3.57 9.96
C TYR A 131 6.87 3.72 8.56
N MET A 132 8.03 3.10 8.34
CA MET A 132 8.70 3.06 7.06
C MET A 132 9.47 1.74 6.93
N GLY A 133 9.42 1.12 5.76
CA GLY A 133 10.17 -0.10 5.51
C GLY A 133 9.58 -0.99 4.42
N PRO A 134 10.15 -2.19 4.25
CA PRO A 134 9.74 -3.13 3.21
C PRO A 134 8.38 -3.76 3.51
N MET A 135 7.58 -3.93 2.46
CA MET A 135 6.32 -4.66 2.41
C MET A 135 6.39 -5.69 1.29
N PHE A 136 5.51 -6.70 1.34
CA PHE A 136 5.61 -7.88 0.48
C PHE A 136 4.25 -8.24 -0.10
N ARG A 137 4.14 -8.26 -1.46
CA ARG A 137 2.93 -8.70 -2.15
C ARG A 137 3.26 -9.58 -3.33
N TYR A 138 2.58 -10.70 -3.48
CA TYR A 138 2.74 -11.61 -4.61
C TYR A 138 2.03 -11.07 -5.86
N GLU A 139 2.41 -9.87 -6.27
CA GLU A 139 1.89 -9.25 -7.48
C GLU A 139 2.63 -9.71 -8.74
N ARG A 140 2.00 -9.52 -9.91
CA ARG A 140 2.70 -9.66 -11.19
C ARG A 140 3.69 -8.49 -11.34
N PRO A 141 4.99 -8.77 -11.37
CA PRO A 141 6.00 -7.71 -11.46
C PRO A 141 5.87 -6.92 -12.76
N GLN A 142 5.86 -5.59 -12.63
CA GLN A 142 5.87 -4.64 -13.74
C GLN A 142 6.59 -3.37 -13.29
N ALA A 143 6.79 -2.40 -14.20
CA ALA A 143 7.39 -1.13 -13.84
C ALA A 143 6.61 -0.45 -12.68
N GLY A 144 7.32 -0.13 -11.59
CA GLY A 144 6.74 0.46 -10.39
C GLY A 144 5.98 -0.50 -9.46
N ARG A 145 5.86 -1.80 -9.81
CA ARG A 145 5.25 -2.82 -8.95
C ARG A 145 6.21 -3.97 -8.72
N TYR A 146 6.63 -4.10 -7.47
CA TYR A 146 7.57 -5.11 -7.01
C TYR A 146 6.90 -6.02 -5.99
N ARG A 147 7.45 -7.22 -5.79
CA ARG A 147 7.00 -8.16 -4.76
C ARG A 147 7.53 -7.81 -3.38
N GLN A 148 8.70 -7.18 -3.33
CA GLN A 148 9.17 -6.44 -2.18
C GLN A 148 9.24 -4.97 -2.58
N PHE A 149 8.57 -4.10 -1.85
CA PHE A 149 8.55 -2.66 -2.07
C PHE A 149 8.63 -1.93 -0.74
N HIS A 150 9.03 -0.66 -0.76
CA HIS A 150 9.07 0.16 0.44
C HIS A 150 7.81 1.02 0.53
N GLN A 151 7.30 1.11 1.74
CA GLN A 151 6.16 1.93 2.08
C GLN A 151 6.49 2.77 3.29
N PHE A 152 6.08 4.01 3.29
CA PHE A 152 5.89 4.78 4.50
C PHE A 152 4.40 5.02 4.71
N GLY A 153 3.99 5.09 5.96
CA GLY A 153 2.60 5.33 6.33
C GLY A 153 2.51 5.99 7.70
N MET A 154 1.35 6.52 7.99
CA MET A 154 1.06 7.17 9.26
C MET A 154 -0.33 6.77 9.75
N GLU A 155 -0.47 6.74 11.06
CA GLU A 155 -1.73 6.45 11.73
C GLU A 155 -1.98 7.52 12.81
N VAL A 156 -3.18 8.09 12.78
CA VAL A 156 -3.67 9.00 13.83
C VAL A 156 -4.81 8.29 14.55
N ILE A 157 -4.61 7.97 15.81
CA ILE A 157 -5.57 7.18 16.58
C ILE A 157 -6.07 8.02 17.76
N GLY A 158 -7.40 8.15 17.87
CA GLY A 158 -8.03 8.91 18.95
C GLY A 158 -8.29 10.38 18.62
N ALA A 159 -8.25 10.78 17.34
CA ALA A 159 -8.73 12.06 16.84
C ALA A 159 -9.98 11.84 16.00
N ALA A 160 -11.08 12.49 16.36
CA ALA A 160 -12.38 12.36 15.67
C ALA A 160 -12.70 13.55 14.75
N GLY A 161 -11.93 14.62 14.79
CA GLY A 161 -12.17 15.83 14.01
C GLY A 161 -11.61 15.76 12.58
N PRO A 162 -12.15 16.55 11.64
CA PRO A 162 -11.69 16.60 10.26
C PRO A 162 -10.28 17.16 10.11
N GLU A 163 -9.74 17.80 11.13
CA GLU A 163 -8.36 18.31 11.14
C GLU A 163 -7.34 17.21 11.01
N ALA A 164 -7.63 16.01 11.60
CA ALA A 164 -6.77 14.85 11.47
C ALA A 164 -6.76 14.30 10.03
N ASP A 165 -7.92 14.26 9.38
CA ASP A 165 -8.03 13.86 7.97
C ASP A 165 -7.29 14.84 7.06
N ALA A 166 -7.46 16.15 7.29
CA ALA A 166 -6.77 17.20 6.55
C ALA A 166 -5.25 17.11 6.71
N GLU A 167 -4.76 16.86 7.92
CA GLU A 167 -3.33 16.68 8.19
C GLU A 167 -2.78 15.45 7.44
N VAL A 168 -3.47 14.31 7.53
CA VAL A 168 -3.07 13.06 6.85
C VAL A 168 -3.02 13.24 5.33
N ILE A 169 -3.92 14.05 4.74
CA ILE A 169 -3.90 14.36 3.31
C ILE A 169 -2.77 15.34 2.97
N ALA A 170 -2.52 16.34 3.80
CA ALA A 170 -1.53 17.38 3.53
C ALA A 170 -0.08 16.85 3.61
N MET A 171 0.22 15.91 4.51
CA MET A 171 1.57 15.41 4.72
C MET A 171 2.22 14.73 3.51
N PRO A 172 1.57 13.81 2.79
CA PRO A 172 2.11 13.26 1.55
C PRO A 172 2.39 14.34 0.49
N LEU A 173 1.54 15.36 0.40
CA LEU A 173 1.74 16.47 -0.52
C LEU A 173 2.99 17.28 -0.18
N GLU A 174 3.23 17.53 1.10
CA GLU A 174 4.45 18.20 1.57
C GLU A 174 5.70 17.38 1.25
N ILE A 175 5.64 16.05 1.47
CA ILE A 175 6.73 15.15 1.12
C ILE A 175 7.00 15.17 -0.38
N PHE A 176 5.96 15.10 -1.22
CA PHE A 176 6.12 15.15 -2.68
C PHE A 176 6.70 16.48 -3.16
N ARG A 177 6.22 17.61 -2.61
CA ARG A 177 6.78 18.95 -2.91
C ARG A 177 8.26 19.02 -2.56
N ALA A 178 8.64 18.51 -1.41
CA ALA A 178 10.02 18.52 -0.95
C ALA A 178 10.92 17.58 -1.79
N MET A 179 10.35 16.57 -2.47
CA MET A 179 11.01 15.74 -3.47
C MET A 179 11.08 16.42 -4.86
N GLY A 180 10.47 17.60 -5.04
CA GLY A 180 10.38 18.29 -6.34
C GLY A 180 9.22 17.81 -7.23
N ILE A 181 8.29 17.00 -6.71
CA ILE A 181 7.09 16.55 -7.43
C ILE A 181 5.99 17.57 -7.18
N GLN A 182 5.62 18.35 -8.20
CA GLN A 182 4.69 19.48 -8.06
C GLN A 182 3.29 19.20 -8.61
N ASP A 183 3.19 18.35 -9.64
CA ASP A 183 1.92 18.08 -10.34
C ASP A 183 1.13 16.94 -9.65
N VAL A 184 0.78 17.15 -8.38
CA VAL A 184 0.00 16.19 -7.60
C VAL A 184 -1.41 16.70 -7.43
N VAL A 185 -2.39 15.90 -7.87
CA VAL A 185 -3.82 16.18 -7.70
C VAL A 185 -4.39 15.25 -6.64
N VAL A 186 -5.10 15.80 -5.67
CA VAL A 186 -5.82 15.03 -4.66
C VAL A 186 -7.26 14.85 -5.08
N ASN A 187 -7.65 13.62 -5.35
CA ASN A 187 -9.05 13.26 -5.55
C ASN A 187 -9.64 12.79 -4.22
N LEU A 188 -10.38 13.68 -3.56
CA LEU A 188 -11.01 13.37 -2.29
C LEU A 188 -12.28 12.57 -2.51
N ASN A 189 -12.42 11.46 -1.81
CA ASN A 189 -13.60 10.61 -1.84
C ASN A 189 -13.99 10.14 -0.44
N SER A 190 -15.24 9.68 -0.29
CA SER A 190 -15.76 9.12 0.95
C SER A 190 -16.26 7.69 0.73
N ILE A 191 -15.92 6.80 1.64
CA ILE A 191 -16.43 5.42 1.62
C ILE A 191 -17.82 5.27 2.24
N GLY A 192 -18.44 6.37 2.64
CA GLY A 192 -19.73 6.39 3.30
C GLY A 192 -19.69 5.99 4.78
N CYS A 193 -20.80 6.14 5.46
CA CYS A 193 -20.99 5.81 6.87
C CYS A 193 -21.73 4.47 7.05
N PRO A 194 -21.83 3.94 8.29
CA PRO A 194 -22.60 2.72 8.59
C PRO A 194 -24.07 2.78 8.17
N VAL A 195 -24.65 3.95 8.01
CA VAL A 195 -26.05 4.15 7.60
C VAL A 195 -26.19 4.15 6.09
N CYS A 196 -25.44 5.01 5.38
CA CYS A 196 -25.59 5.16 3.94
C CYS A 196 -24.95 4.03 3.12
N LYS A 197 -23.88 3.41 3.61
CA LYS A 197 -23.14 2.36 2.90
C LYS A 197 -23.95 1.08 2.63
N PRO A 198 -24.72 0.53 3.60
CA PRO A 198 -25.61 -0.59 3.33
C PRO A 198 -26.66 -0.28 2.26
N ALA A 199 -27.36 0.86 2.39
CA ALA A 199 -28.36 1.27 1.42
C ALA A 199 -27.79 1.42 0.00
N TYR A 200 -26.60 2.01 -0.14
CA TYR A 200 -25.93 2.14 -1.43
C TYR A 200 -25.52 0.78 -2.03
N ARG A 201 -25.08 -0.18 -1.19
CA ARG A 201 -24.79 -1.54 -1.64
C ARG A 201 -26.01 -2.25 -2.20
N GLU A 202 -27.18 -2.11 -1.59
CA GLU A 202 -28.40 -2.68 -2.11
C GLU A 202 -28.79 -2.02 -3.44
N ARG A 203 -28.74 -0.70 -3.54
CA ARG A 203 -28.97 0.01 -4.81
C ARG A 203 -28.03 -0.46 -5.93
N LEU A 204 -26.74 -0.70 -5.62
CA LEU A 204 -25.79 -1.26 -6.59
C LEU A 204 -26.18 -2.70 -7.00
N ARG A 205 -26.63 -3.53 -6.07
CA ARG A 205 -27.11 -4.88 -6.41
C ARG A 205 -28.31 -4.82 -7.34
N ASP A 206 -29.31 -4.01 -7.00
CA ASP A 206 -30.50 -3.85 -7.82
C ASP A 206 -30.16 -3.35 -9.23
N ALA A 207 -29.29 -2.35 -9.34
CA ALA A 207 -28.87 -1.79 -10.63
C ALA A 207 -28.09 -2.79 -11.48
N TYR A 208 -27.31 -3.68 -10.86
CA TYR A 208 -26.42 -4.59 -11.58
C TYR A 208 -26.98 -6.02 -11.73
N ALA A 209 -28.07 -6.36 -11.05
CA ALA A 209 -28.73 -7.65 -11.19
C ALA A 209 -29.10 -8.00 -12.65
N PRO A 210 -29.66 -7.08 -13.48
CA PRO A 210 -30.05 -7.41 -14.86
C PRO A 210 -28.89 -7.75 -15.78
N VAL A 211 -27.66 -7.32 -15.44
CA VAL A 211 -26.47 -7.52 -16.28
C VAL A 211 -25.50 -8.56 -15.72
N LEU A 212 -25.85 -9.21 -14.62
CA LEU A 212 -24.96 -10.11 -13.89
C LEU A 212 -24.39 -11.23 -14.75
N ASP A 213 -25.21 -11.80 -15.64
CA ASP A 213 -24.80 -12.89 -16.53
C ASP A 213 -23.71 -12.49 -17.53
N ARG A 214 -23.65 -11.20 -17.87
CA ARG A 214 -22.68 -10.63 -18.80
C ARG A 214 -21.35 -10.27 -18.16
N LEU A 215 -21.26 -10.34 -16.83
CA LEU A 215 -20.07 -9.98 -16.10
C LEU A 215 -19.05 -11.12 -16.03
N CYS A 216 -17.77 -10.79 -15.88
CA CYS A 216 -16.72 -11.78 -15.70
C CYS A 216 -16.88 -12.53 -14.35
N THR A 217 -16.29 -13.71 -14.25
CA THR A 217 -16.37 -14.60 -13.07
C THR A 217 -16.00 -13.87 -11.76
N SER A 218 -14.98 -13.01 -11.80
CA SER A 218 -14.58 -12.22 -10.62
C SER A 218 -15.67 -11.22 -10.21
N CYS A 219 -16.36 -10.57 -11.17
CA CYS A 219 -17.44 -9.65 -10.86
C CYS A 219 -18.69 -10.36 -10.35
N LYS A 220 -19.02 -11.54 -10.88
CA LYS A 220 -20.10 -12.38 -10.32
C LYS A 220 -19.85 -12.70 -8.85
N SER A 221 -18.65 -13.14 -8.48
CA SER A 221 -18.27 -13.38 -7.09
C SER A 221 -18.28 -12.10 -6.21
N ARG A 222 -17.89 -10.94 -6.77
CA ARG A 222 -17.89 -9.66 -6.07
C ARG A 222 -19.30 -9.13 -5.83
N TYR A 223 -20.23 -9.41 -6.72
CA TYR A 223 -21.63 -8.99 -6.59
C TYR A 223 -22.24 -9.45 -5.26
N ASP A 224 -22.02 -10.70 -4.87
CA ASP A 224 -22.55 -11.22 -3.62
C ASP A 224 -21.77 -10.72 -2.40
N ARG A 225 -20.45 -10.72 -2.46
CA ARG A 225 -19.59 -10.44 -1.31
C ARG A 225 -19.35 -8.95 -1.07
N ASN A 226 -19.09 -8.20 -2.13
CA ASN A 226 -18.79 -6.77 -2.04
C ASN A 226 -19.09 -6.05 -3.38
N PRO A 227 -20.33 -5.64 -3.62
CA PRO A 227 -20.77 -5.05 -4.89
C PRO A 227 -20.02 -3.75 -5.25
N LEU A 228 -19.51 -3.00 -4.29
CA LEU A 228 -18.66 -1.83 -4.55
C LEU A 228 -17.43 -2.16 -5.41
N ARG A 229 -16.91 -3.38 -5.33
CA ARG A 229 -15.76 -3.81 -6.12
C ARG A 229 -16.06 -4.09 -7.60
N LEU A 230 -17.33 -4.07 -8.01
CA LEU A 230 -17.67 -4.12 -9.41
C LEU A 230 -17.20 -2.84 -10.12
N LEU A 231 -17.25 -1.70 -9.43
CA LEU A 231 -16.78 -0.40 -9.92
C LEU A 231 -15.28 -0.40 -10.28
N ASP A 232 -14.51 -1.26 -9.65
CA ASP A 232 -13.06 -1.41 -9.87
C ASP A 232 -12.70 -2.42 -10.98
N CYS A 233 -13.68 -2.96 -11.71
CA CYS A 233 -13.40 -3.96 -12.73
C CYS A 233 -12.58 -3.37 -13.88
N LYS A 234 -11.49 -4.08 -14.23
CA LYS A 234 -10.58 -3.67 -15.31
C LYS A 234 -10.94 -4.26 -16.67
N SER A 235 -11.89 -5.23 -16.72
CA SER A 235 -12.36 -5.79 -17.99
C SER A 235 -13.21 -4.75 -18.73
N GLU A 236 -12.84 -4.46 -19.96
CA GLU A 236 -13.58 -3.53 -20.82
C GLU A 236 -15.02 -4.02 -21.08
N GLU A 237 -15.18 -5.32 -21.30
CA GLU A 237 -16.49 -5.95 -21.49
C GLU A 237 -17.40 -5.77 -20.27
N CYS A 238 -16.85 -5.97 -19.05
CA CYS A 238 -17.61 -5.75 -17.83
C CYS A 238 -17.97 -4.26 -17.66
N ARG A 239 -17.02 -3.35 -17.91
CA ARG A 239 -17.27 -1.91 -17.79
C ARG A 239 -18.34 -1.42 -18.79
N ALA A 240 -18.30 -1.95 -20.01
CA ALA A 240 -19.30 -1.64 -21.03
C ALA A 240 -20.69 -2.24 -20.70
N ALA A 241 -20.74 -3.32 -19.93
CA ALA A 241 -21.99 -3.95 -19.52
C ALA A 241 -22.62 -3.34 -18.26
N LEU A 242 -21.81 -2.72 -17.38
CA LEU A 242 -22.30 -2.09 -16.16
C LEU A 242 -23.00 -0.76 -16.47
N PRO A 243 -24.24 -0.55 -15.99
CA PRO A 243 -24.86 0.76 -16.02
C PRO A 243 -24.11 1.77 -15.15
N GLU A 244 -24.41 3.05 -15.33
CA GLU A 244 -23.90 4.07 -14.43
C GLU A 244 -24.28 3.76 -12.96
N PRO A 245 -23.39 3.98 -12.02
CA PRO A 245 -23.68 3.76 -10.60
C PRO A 245 -24.86 4.63 -10.14
N PRO A 246 -25.78 4.09 -9.33
CA PRO A 246 -26.96 4.81 -8.85
C PRO A 246 -26.64 5.88 -7.80
#